data_6d80c6587b9147acd8770b6e9446424c
#
_entry.id   6d80c6587b9147acd8770b6e9446424c
#
_cell.length_a   1.000
_cell.length_b   1.000
_cell.length_c   1.000
_cell.angle_alpha   90.00
_cell.angle_beta   90.00
_cell.angle_gamma   90.00
#
_symmetry.space_group_name_H-M   'P 1'
#
loop_
_entity.id
_entity.type
_entity.pdbx_description
1 polymer ?
#
loop_
_entity_poly.entity_id
_entity_poly.type
_entity_poly.pdbx_seq_one_letter_code
_entity_poly.pdbx_strand_id
1 'polypeptide(L)'
;MAEEVWGDEDFVTSQFKRYYTRNTYQVKGPSDYPHREFGFLSFSGKSMYRHVGFDDIQSLRTYLMNNAPSHSYYSAAYYEYPRATMDKKNWLGADLVFDIDVDHFVLPCQDQHDRWTCRQCGKIGSGHPPETCPKCRNASFTEETWLCRDCLNAGKNETQKLVDILVQDFGVDPKSELTVNFSGHRGYHVHVKSPKVRQLGQVARREMVDYIMGIGIEAQYQGYTSRNIGGGSAFASGGWRTRTVKALYDYLSGMTVVDAKALRLQKPTYEKLFENRDDVLKLLMARHPSSIYRYMSKKTLEKLLVVAVKGQASEIDTVVTTDLKRLIRLHDALHGKTGWLTQVIPEDRLGEYNPFEDPIAFREGEVKLNIKHTPEIEMMGETYGPYDSESVTVPLAVGIFILCRKAGRLA
;
A
#
# COMPACT_ATOMS: atom_id res chain seq x y z
N MET A 1 10.70 45.12 10.83
CA MET A 1 9.58 44.37 10.22
C MET A 1 9.18 43.35 11.28
N ALA A 2 7.94 43.38 11.75
CA ALA A 2 7.47 42.40 12.73
C ALA A 2 7.47 41.03 12.03
N GLU A 3 8.19 40.06 12.57
CA GLU A 3 8.05 38.64 12.14
C GLU A 3 6.60 38.24 12.42
N GLU A 4 5.85 37.96 11.36
CA GLU A 4 4.53 37.35 11.48
C GLU A 4 4.71 36.00 12.16
N VAL A 5 4.23 35.88 13.40
CA VAL A 5 4.22 34.60 14.13
C VAL A 5 3.12 33.73 13.49
N TRP A 6 3.50 32.92 12.52
CA TRP A 6 2.62 31.95 11.88
C TRP A 6 2.31 30.81 12.85
N GLY A 7 1.05 30.42 12.93
CA GLY A 7 0.71 29.12 13.55
C GLY A 7 1.27 27.97 12.67
N ASP A 8 1.58 26.83 13.28
CA ASP A 8 2.15 25.66 12.56
C ASP A 8 1.31 25.28 11.32
N GLU A 9 -0.02 25.30 11.44
CA GLU A 9 -0.93 24.98 10.33
C GLU A 9 -0.91 26.04 9.23
N ASP A 10 -0.80 27.32 9.57
CA ASP A 10 -0.71 28.43 8.64
C ASP A 10 0.60 28.37 7.85
N PHE A 11 1.70 28.06 8.54
CA PHE A 11 3.00 27.87 7.88
C PHE A 11 2.93 26.74 6.85
N VAL A 12 2.46 25.54 7.25
CA VAL A 12 2.35 24.39 6.34
C VAL A 12 1.42 24.72 5.17
N THR A 13 0.27 25.36 5.43
CA THR A 13 -0.66 25.80 4.38
C THR A 13 -0.01 26.77 3.41
N SER A 14 0.80 27.72 3.90
CA SER A 14 1.54 28.66 3.07
C SER A 14 2.55 27.98 2.16
N GLN A 15 3.26 26.93 2.69
CA GLN A 15 4.20 26.15 1.88
C GLN A 15 3.49 25.32 0.81
N PHE A 16 2.34 24.71 1.12
CA PHE A 16 1.50 24.02 0.14
C PHE A 16 1.00 24.98 -0.95
N LYS A 17 0.55 26.17 -0.57
CA LYS A 17 0.13 27.21 -1.51
C LYS A 17 1.27 27.64 -2.42
N ARG A 18 2.48 27.85 -1.85
CA ARG A 18 3.69 28.18 -2.61
C ARG A 18 4.05 27.05 -3.59
N TYR A 19 3.95 25.79 -3.16
CA TYR A 19 4.19 24.64 -4.01
C TYR A 19 3.20 24.62 -5.20
N TYR A 20 1.89 24.66 -4.92
CA TYR A 20 0.88 24.63 -5.97
C TYR A 20 1.00 25.82 -6.94
N THR A 21 1.31 27.02 -6.44
CA THR A 21 1.50 28.18 -7.30
C THR A 21 2.64 27.98 -8.32
N ARG A 22 3.70 27.27 -7.93
CA ARG A 22 4.87 27.03 -8.78
C ARG A 22 4.78 25.77 -9.64
N ASN A 23 4.10 24.75 -9.15
CA ASN A 23 4.23 23.39 -9.67
C ASN A 23 2.89 22.72 -10.08
N THR A 24 1.76 23.45 -10.10
CA THR A 24 0.47 22.85 -10.51
C THR A 24 0.49 22.30 -11.93
N TYR A 25 1.37 22.78 -12.80
CA TYR A 25 1.52 22.24 -14.16
C TYR A 25 1.91 20.75 -14.15
N GLN A 26 2.52 20.25 -13.08
CA GLN A 26 2.87 18.85 -12.90
C GLN A 26 1.65 17.98 -12.58
N VAL A 27 0.60 18.55 -11.99
CA VAL A 27 -0.64 17.82 -11.70
C VAL A 27 -1.33 17.46 -13.01
N LYS A 28 -1.37 16.18 -13.35
CA LYS A 28 -2.04 15.65 -14.53
C LYS A 28 -3.48 15.28 -14.25
N GLY A 29 -3.75 14.80 -13.03
CA GLY A 29 -5.06 14.37 -12.56
C GLY A 29 -5.62 13.15 -13.32
N PRO A 30 -6.87 12.75 -13.05
CA PRO A 30 -7.50 11.62 -13.73
C PRO A 30 -7.88 11.97 -15.17
N SER A 31 -8.14 10.96 -15.99
CA SER A 31 -8.85 11.12 -17.25
C SER A 31 -10.34 11.41 -17.00
N ASP A 32 -10.99 12.02 -17.97
CA ASP A 32 -12.46 12.22 -18.00
C ASP A 32 -12.98 13.11 -16.84
N TYR A 33 -12.41 14.31 -16.73
CA TYR A 33 -12.75 15.28 -15.68
C TYR A 33 -14.26 15.59 -15.55
N PRO A 34 -15.02 15.77 -16.65
CA PRO A 34 -16.44 16.12 -16.55
C PRO A 34 -17.28 15.05 -15.81
N HIS A 35 -16.80 13.81 -15.78
CA HIS A 35 -17.51 12.69 -15.15
C HIS A 35 -16.93 12.29 -13.79
N ARG A 36 -15.97 13.04 -13.23
CA ARG A 36 -15.36 12.72 -11.94
C ARG A 36 -15.83 13.65 -10.82
N GLU A 37 -16.15 13.07 -9.68
CA GLU A 37 -16.29 13.81 -8.43
C GLU A 37 -14.91 14.05 -7.84
N PHE A 38 -14.70 15.24 -7.28
CA PHE A 38 -13.52 15.56 -6.48
C PHE A 38 -13.91 15.86 -5.05
N GLY A 39 -12.97 15.61 -4.14
CA GLY A 39 -13.10 15.87 -2.73
C GLY A 39 -11.82 16.44 -2.16
N PHE A 40 -11.94 17.36 -1.20
CA PHE A 40 -10.79 18.06 -0.61
C PHE A 40 -10.92 18.16 0.90
N LEU A 41 -9.77 18.11 1.59
CA LEU A 41 -9.65 18.44 2.99
C LEU A 41 -8.74 19.67 3.14
N SER A 42 -9.06 20.58 4.03
CA SER A 42 -8.15 21.65 4.47
C SER A 42 -7.38 21.23 5.72
N PHE A 43 -6.33 21.97 6.09
CA PHE A 43 -5.62 21.71 7.35
C PHE A 43 -6.49 21.99 8.56
N SER A 44 -7.29 23.05 8.54
CA SER A 44 -8.21 23.44 9.61
C SER A 44 -9.57 22.72 9.59
N GLY A 45 -9.91 22.03 8.48
CA GLY A 45 -11.22 21.40 8.29
C GLY A 45 -11.30 20.00 8.89
N LYS A 46 -12.41 19.75 9.61
CA LYS A 46 -12.71 18.42 10.19
C LYS A 46 -13.45 17.49 9.22
N SER A 47 -14.03 18.02 8.16
CA SER A 47 -14.85 17.28 7.20
C SER A 47 -14.36 17.51 5.77
N MET A 48 -14.55 16.49 4.95
CA MET A 48 -14.20 16.55 3.53
C MET A 48 -15.24 17.37 2.77
N TYR A 49 -14.78 18.36 1.99
CA TYR A 49 -15.59 19.05 1.02
C TYR A 49 -15.72 18.19 -0.23
N ARG A 50 -16.92 17.71 -0.53
CA ARG A 50 -17.23 16.75 -1.61
C ARG A 50 -18.14 17.37 -2.68
N HIS A 51 -18.48 16.55 -3.69
CA HIS A 51 -19.37 16.91 -4.80
C HIS A 51 -18.85 18.07 -5.65
N VAL A 52 -17.52 18.19 -5.74
CA VAL A 52 -16.84 19.14 -6.61
C VAL A 52 -16.62 18.49 -7.97
N GLY A 53 -16.81 19.24 -9.04
CA GLY A 53 -16.52 18.80 -10.41
C GLY A 53 -15.73 19.85 -11.17
N PHE A 54 -14.90 19.41 -12.10
CA PHE A 54 -14.12 20.26 -12.98
C PHE A 54 -14.35 19.81 -14.42
N ASP A 55 -14.41 20.78 -15.32
CA ASP A 55 -14.63 20.49 -16.73
C ASP A 55 -13.29 20.21 -17.45
N ASP A 56 -12.19 20.71 -16.88
CA ASP A 56 -10.83 20.54 -17.40
C ASP A 56 -9.77 20.60 -16.31
N ILE A 57 -8.53 20.27 -16.69
CA ILE A 57 -7.35 20.28 -15.80
C ILE A 57 -7.01 21.69 -15.29
N GLN A 58 -7.25 22.72 -16.08
CA GLN A 58 -6.89 24.09 -15.72
C GLN A 58 -7.76 24.60 -14.56
N SER A 59 -9.05 24.27 -14.57
CA SER A 59 -9.97 24.56 -13.48
C SER A 59 -9.56 23.86 -12.18
N LEU A 60 -9.14 22.60 -12.24
CA LEU A 60 -8.59 21.86 -11.08
C LEU A 60 -7.31 22.52 -10.58
N ARG A 61 -6.36 22.85 -11.46
CA ARG A 61 -5.10 23.51 -11.09
C ARG A 61 -5.35 24.87 -10.42
N THR A 62 -6.24 25.66 -10.96
CA THR A 62 -6.67 26.94 -10.35
C THR A 62 -7.24 26.74 -8.96
N TYR A 63 -8.06 25.70 -8.76
CA TYR A 63 -8.60 25.35 -7.46
C TYR A 63 -7.50 24.99 -6.45
N LEU A 64 -6.53 24.16 -6.85
CA LEU A 64 -5.39 23.77 -5.99
C LEU A 64 -4.53 24.97 -5.60
N MET A 65 -4.24 25.89 -6.54
CA MET A 65 -3.48 27.12 -6.26
C MET A 65 -4.19 28.03 -5.26
N ASN A 66 -5.50 28.18 -5.40
CA ASN A 66 -6.26 29.10 -4.56
C ASN A 66 -6.51 28.56 -3.15
N ASN A 67 -6.77 27.26 -3.02
CA ASN A 67 -7.25 26.65 -1.77
C ASN A 67 -6.17 25.86 -1.02
N ALA A 68 -5.07 25.45 -1.66
CA ALA A 68 -3.97 24.69 -1.08
C ALA A 68 -4.45 23.57 -0.12
N PRO A 69 -5.30 22.62 -0.57
CA PRO A 69 -5.88 21.61 0.29
C PRO A 69 -4.80 20.70 0.90
N SER A 70 -5.01 20.26 2.14
CA SER A 70 -4.15 19.28 2.80
C SER A 70 -4.23 17.91 2.12
N HIS A 71 -5.41 17.56 1.60
CA HIS A 71 -5.64 16.34 0.85
C HIS A 71 -6.59 16.56 -0.31
N SER A 72 -6.26 15.96 -1.43
CA SER A 72 -7.06 16.00 -2.65
C SER A 72 -7.43 14.60 -3.10
N TYR A 73 -8.66 14.42 -3.53
CA TYR A 73 -9.20 13.13 -3.95
C TYR A 73 -10.01 13.28 -5.24
N TYR A 74 -10.16 12.18 -5.98
CA TYR A 74 -11.12 12.07 -7.07
C TYR A 74 -11.82 10.71 -7.01
N SER A 75 -13.00 10.59 -7.65
CA SER A 75 -13.77 9.36 -7.64
C SER A 75 -13.18 8.29 -8.57
N ALA A 76 -13.07 7.04 -8.11
CA ALA A 76 -12.89 5.90 -8.98
C ALA A 76 -14.09 5.73 -9.92
N ALA A 77 -15.28 6.14 -9.47
CA ALA A 77 -16.50 6.15 -10.25
C ALA A 77 -16.57 7.28 -11.28
N TYR A 78 -17.29 7.01 -12.37
CA TYR A 78 -17.75 7.98 -13.36
C TYR A 78 -19.23 8.28 -13.11
N TYR A 79 -19.61 9.54 -13.19
CA TYR A 79 -20.97 10.02 -12.97
C TYR A 79 -21.40 10.93 -14.12
N GLU A 80 -22.68 10.87 -14.46
CA GLU A 80 -23.26 11.83 -15.40
C GLU A 80 -23.31 13.25 -14.79
N TYR A 81 -23.62 13.33 -13.49
CA TYR A 81 -23.74 14.58 -12.74
C TYR A 81 -22.85 14.56 -11.49
N PRO A 82 -21.50 14.68 -11.59
CA PRO A 82 -20.60 14.50 -10.44
C PRO A 82 -20.79 15.52 -9.33
N ARG A 83 -21.32 16.71 -9.65
CA ARG A 83 -21.60 17.79 -8.69
C ARG A 83 -22.90 17.58 -7.90
N ALA A 84 -23.75 16.64 -8.31
CA ALA A 84 -25.02 16.36 -7.66
C ALA A 84 -24.82 15.58 -6.34
N THR A 85 -25.88 15.48 -5.53
CA THR A 85 -25.92 14.58 -4.36
C THR A 85 -25.83 13.12 -4.79
N MET A 86 -25.42 12.24 -3.87
CA MET A 86 -25.08 10.84 -4.20
C MET A 86 -26.21 10.06 -4.89
N ASP A 87 -27.45 10.38 -4.57
CA ASP A 87 -28.67 9.80 -5.14
C ASP A 87 -28.98 10.27 -6.58
N LYS A 88 -28.43 11.42 -6.96
CA LYS A 88 -28.69 12.08 -8.26
C LYS A 88 -27.50 12.09 -9.21
N LYS A 89 -26.38 11.46 -8.83
CA LYS A 89 -25.16 11.47 -9.64
C LYS A 89 -25.26 10.69 -10.94
N ASN A 90 -26.14 9.73 -11.04
CA ASN A 90 -26.25 8.76 -12.13
C ASN A 90 -24.90 8.07 -12.44
N TRP A 91 -24.67 6.90 -11.83
CA TRP A 91 -23.42 6.15 -11.94
C TRP A 91 -23.26 5.56 -13.35
N LEU A 92 -22.11 5.80 -13.99
CA LEU A 92 -21.77 5.34 -15.34
C LEU A 92 -20.75 4.20 -15.36
N GLY A 93 -20.22 3.81 -14.20
CA GLY A 93 -19.16 2.80 -14.09
C GLY A 93 -18.07 3.25 -13.11
N ALA A 94 -17.08 2.41 -12.89
CA ALA A 94 -15.94 2.77 -12.04
C ALA A 94 -14.66 2.06 -12.49
N ASP A 95 -13.51 2.72 -12.38
CA ASP A 95 -12.21 2.07 -12.45
C ASP A 95 -12.11 1.02 -11.35
N LEU A 96 -11.35 -0.02 -11.58
CA LEU A 96 -11.02 -0.99 -10.55
C LEU A 96 -9.77 -0.49 -9.83
N VAL A 97 -9.89 -0.27 -8.52
CA VAL A 97 -8.81 0.28 -7.70
C VAL A 97 -8.50 -0.66 -6.55
N PHE A 98 -7.22 -0.90 -6.34
CA PHE A 98 -6.69 -1.65 -5.21
C PHE A 98 -5.87 -0.71 -4.34
N ASP A 99 -5.97 -0.89 -3.02
CA ASP A 99 -5.21 -0.15 -2.03
C ASP A 99 -4.35 -1.12 -1.21
N ILE A 100 -3.08 -0.79 -1.12
CA ILE A 100 -2.09 -1.50 -0.31
C ILE A 100 -1.59 -0.53 0.72
N ASP A 101 -2.10 -0.64 1.94
CA ASP A 101 -1.71 0.22 3.07
C ASP A 101 -0.94 -0.60 4.10
N VAL A 102 0.29 -0.17 4.37
CA VAL A 102 1.19 -0.81 5.34
C VAL A 102 0.64 -0.75 6.77
N ASP A 103 -0.32 0.11 7.07
CA ASP A 103 -1.01 0.15 8.38
C ASP A 103 -1.74 -1.15 8.71
N HIS A 104 -2.04 -1.97 7.70
CA HIS A 104 -2.65 -3.30 7.87
C HIS A 104 -1.63 -4.42 8.05
N PHE A 105 -0.33 -4.14 7.91
CA PHE A 105 0.73 -5.14 8.03
C PHE A 105 1.29 -5.18 9.45
N VAL A 106 1.67 -6.37 9.89
CA VAL A 106 2.43 -6.56 11.15
C VAL A 106 3.88 -6.82 10.78
N LEU A 107 4.72 -5.80 10.95
CA LEU A 107 6.12 -5.82 10.55
C LEU A 107 7.04 -5.68 11.79
N PRO A 108 8.14 -6.42 11.86
CA PRO A 108 9.07 -6.35 13.00
C PRO A 108 9.69 -4.95 13.22
N CYS A 109 9.82 -4.16 12.15
CA CYS A 109 10.38 -2.81 12.23
C CYS A 109 9.48 -1.83 13.01
N GLN A 110 8.17 -2.11 13.10
CA GLN A 110 7.22 -1.26 13.84
C GLN A 110 7.56 -1.17 15.32
N ASP A 111 8.15 -2.21 15.92
CA ASP A 111 8.63 -2.18 17.31
C ASP A 111 9.71 -1.13 17.56
N GLN A 112 10.41 -0.68 16.53
CA GLN A 112 11.50 0.29 16.62
C GLN A 112 11.02 1.73 16.47
N HIS A 113 9.95 1.97 15.70
CA HIS A 113 9.54 3.34 15.34
C HIS A 113 8.09 3.69 15.70
N ASP A 114 7.20 2.71 15.91
CA ASP A 114 5.82 2.97 16.28
C ASP A 114 5.65 2.98 17.81
N ARG A 115 4.73 3.79 18.30
CA ARG A 115 4.39 3.91 19.72
C ARG A 115 2.89 3.92 19.92
N TRP A 116 2.46 3.39 21.05
CA TRP A 116 1.09 3.52 21.51
C TRP A 116 1.03 4.12 22.89
N THR A 117 -0.04 4.86 23.16
CA THR A 117 -0.33 5.45 24.47
C THR A 117 -1.73 5.04 24.91
N CYS A 118 -1.85 4.43 26.09
CA CYS A 118 -3.14 4.11 26.66
C CYS A 118 -3.91 5.39 27.02
N ARG A 119 -5.11 5.55 26.48
CA ARG A 119 -5.93 6.75 26.68
C ARG A 119 -6.41 6.93 28.14
N GLN A 120 -6.48 5.83 28.93
CA GLN A 120 -6.95 5.89 30.30
C GLN A 120 -5.84 6.18 31.32
N CYS A 121 -4.69 5.51 31.21
CA CYS A 121 -3.65 5.61 32.24
C CYS A 121 -2.34 6.23 31.75
N GLY A 122 -2.25 6.64 30.49
CA GLY A 122 -1.07 7.27 29.91
C GLY A 122 0.14 6.34 29.74
N LYS A 123 -0.01 5.01 29.95
CA LYS A 123 1.11 4.08 29.71
C LYS A 123 1.47 4.10 28.22
N ILE A 124 2.77 4.25 27.95
CA ILE A 124 3.37 4.21 26.61
C ILE A 124 4.01 2.83 26.38
N GLY A 125 3.97 2.34 25.17
CA GLY A 125 4.70 1.18 24.69
C GLY A 125 5.13 1.34 23.23
N SER A 126 5.99 0.47 22.73
CA SER A 126 6.46 0.43 21.35
C SER A 126 5.67 -0.58 20.51
N GLY A 127 5.72 -0.42 19.18
CA GLY A 127 5.04 -1.30 18.23
C GLY A 127 3.52 -1.18 18.24
N HIS A 128 2.85 -2.25 17.86
CA HIS A 128 1.40 -2.33 17.90
C HIS A 128 0.85 -2.34 19.34
N PRO A 129 -0.30 -1.67 19.57
CA PRO A 129 -0.94 -1.74 20.88
C PRO A 129 -1.40 -3.18 21.16
N PRO A 130 -1.26 -3.66 22.41
CA PRO A 130 -1.80 -4.94 22.81
C PRO A 130 -3.34 -4.88 22.86
N GLU A 131 -4.01 -6.03 22.86
CA GLU A 131 -5.48 -6.08 22.98
C GLU A 131 -5.99 -5.30 24.20
N THR A 132 -5.26 -5.36 25.29
CA THR A 132 -5.56 -4.59 26.52
C THR A 132 -4.29 -4.03 27.15
N CYS A 133 -4.41 -2.83 27.72
CA CYS A 133 -3.30 -2.18 28.42
C CYS A 133 -2.78 -3.04 29.57
N PRO A 134 -1.49 -3.36 29.62
CA PRO A 134 -0.91 -4.19 30.67
C PRO A 134 -0.95 -3.54 32.06
N LYS A 135 -1.26 -2.22 32.17
CA LYS A 135 -1.38 -1.50 33.44
C LYS A 135 -2.82 -1.41 33.95
N CYS A 136 -3.78 -1.03 33.10
CA CYS A 136 -5.15 -0.74 33.50
C CYS A 136 -6.22 -1.57 32.78
N ARG A 137 -5.82 -2.48 31.89
CA ARG A 137 -6.68 -3.36 31.09
C ARG A 137 -7.66 -2.66 30.14
N ASN A 138 -7.54 -1.35 29.94
CA ASN A 138 -8.32 -0.64 28.93
C ASN A 138 -7.87 -1.03 27.53
N ALA A 139 -8.79 -1.09 26.57
CA ALA A 139 -8.51 -1.44 25.17
C ALA A 139 -8.44 -0.19 24.24
N SER A 140 -8.42 1.03 24.80
CA SER A 140 -8.39 2.25 23.98
C SER A 140 -6.99 2.86 23.99
N PHE A 141 -6.40 2.98 22.80
CA PHE A 141 -5.06 3.51 22.62
C PHE A 141 -5.05 4.68 21.64
N THR A 142 -4.04 5.52 21.74
CA THR A 142 -3.62 6.45 20.70
C THR A 142 -2.34 5.90 20.10
N GLU A 143 -2.29 5.77 18.79
CA GLU A 143 -1.14 5.25 18.08
C GLU A 143 -0.39 6.38 17.38
N GLU A 144 0.92 6.34 17.48
CA GLU A 144 1.85 7.20 16.77
C GLU A 144 2.72 6.32 15.90
N THR A 145 2.44 6.35 14.61
CA THR A 145 3.04 5.45 13.62
C THR A 145 3.99 6.22 12.73
N TRP A 146 5.15 5.68 12.45
CA TRP A 146 6.19 6.31 11.63
C TRP A 146 6.48 5.48 10.38
N LEU A 147 7.33 6.02 9.51
CA LEU A 147 7.71 5.40 8.24
C LEU A 147 9.17 5.00 8.28
N CYS A 148 9.46 3.79 7.86
CA CYS A 148 10.82 3.35 7.62
C CYS A 148 10.92 2.63 6.27
N ARG A 149 12.14 2.37 5.84
CA ARG A 149 12.43 1.69 4.57
C ARG A 149 11.78 0.31 4.49
N ASP A 150 11.81 -0.46 5.58
CA ASP A 150 11.23 -1.82 5.61
C ASP A 150 9.71 -1.78 5.45
N CYS A 151 9.03 -0.82 6.10
CA CYS A 151 7.59 -0.62 5.95
C CYS A 151 7.22 -0.36 4.48
N LEU A 152 7.86 0.61 3.85
CA LEU A 152 7.53 1.01 2.48
C LEU A 152 7.96 -0.03 1.44
N ASN A 153 9.05 -0.77 1.69
CA ASN A 153 9.44 -1.92 0.87
C ASN A 153 8.44 -3.07 0.97
N ALA A 154 7.90 -3.35 2.16
CA ALA A 154 6.84 -4.36 2.32
C ALA A 154 5.62 -4.00 1.45
N GLY A 155 5.14 -2.75 1.51
CA GLY A 155 4.05 -2.28 0.65
C GLY A 155 4.39 -2.36 -0.85
N LYS A 156 5.63 -2.01 -1.23
CA LYS A 156 6.09 -2.12 -2.61
C LYS A 156 6.11 -3.56 -3.12
N ASN A 157 6.55 -4.50 -2.29
CA ASN A 157 6.56 -5.93 -2.64
C ASN A 157 5.14 -6.49 -2.83
N GLU A 158 4.19 -6.11 -1.97
CA GLU A 158 2.79 -6.50 -2.14
C GLU A 158 2.20 -5.89 -3.42
N THR A 159 2.57 -4.64 -3.74
CA THR A 159 2.17 -3.98 -4.99
C THR A 159 2.70 -4.73 -6.21
N GLN A 160 3.95 -5.17 -6.18
CA GLN A 160 4.54 -5.96 -7.28
C GLN A 160 3.79 -7.29 -7.48
N LYS A 161 3.47 -8.01 -6.39
CA LYS A 161 2.67 -9.24 -6.47
C LYS A 161 1.30 -8.99 -7.10
N LEU A 162 0.62 -7.90 -6.69
CA LEU A 162 -0.66 -7.50 -7.26
C LEU A 162 -0.56 -7.23 -8.75
N VAL A 163 0.42 -6.44 -9.17
CA VAL A 163 0.67 -6.14 -10.60
C VAL A 163 0.91 -7.43 -11.38
N ASP A 164 1.75 -8.33 -10.87
CA ASP A 164 2.04 -9.62 -11.50
C ASP A 164 0.77 -10.49 -11.65
N ILE A 165 -0.13 -10.48 -10.66
CA ILE A 165 -1.42 -11.18 -10.74
C ILE A 165 -2.31 -10.56 -11.81
N LEU A 166 -2.45 -9.23 -11.81
CA LEU A 166 -3.31 -8.52 -12.77
C LEU A 166 -2.84 -8.74 -14.20
N VAL A 167 -1.55 -8.67 -14.44
CA VAL A 167 -0.98 -8.86 -15.79
C VAL A 167 -1.05 -10.32 -16.23
N GLN A 168 -0.58 -11.26 -15.42
CA GLN A 168 -0.42 -12.65 -15.82
C GLN A 168 -1.72 -13.44 -15.80
N ASP A 169 -2.61 -13.20 -14.82
CA ASP A 169 -3.81 -14.01 -14.64
C ASP A 169 -5.07 -13.35 -15.17
N PHE A 170 -5.17 -12.02 -15.10
CA PHE A 170 -6.30 -11.27 -15.63
C PHE A 170 -6.06 -10.65 -17.00
N GLY A 171 -4.82 -10.70 -17.51
CA GLY A 171 -4.47 -10.19 -18.84
C GLY A 171 -4.61 -8.68 -18.96
N VAL A 172 -4.38 -7.96 -17.87
CA VAL A 172 -4.34 -6.48 -17.87
C VAL A 172 -3.08 -6.03 -18.61
N ASP A 173 -3.23 -5.11 -19.55
CA ASP A 173 -2.07 -4.52 -20.23
C ASP A 173 -1.40 -3.48 -19.31
N PRO A 174 -0.14 -3.73 -18.87
CA PRO A 174 0.54 -2.84 -17.94
C PRO A 174 0.78 -1.43 -18.49
N LYS A 175 0.88 -1.27 -19.81
CA LYS A 175 1.18 0.03 -20.44
C LYS A 175 -0.04 0.89 -20.67
N SER A 176 -1.18 0.31 -21.01
CA SER A 176 -2.38 1.03 -21.41
C SER A 176 -3.52 0.99 -20.41
N GLU A 177 -3.62 -0.05 -19.59
CA GLU A 177 -4.73 -0.27 -18.68
C GLU A 177 -4.36 -0.12 -17.20
N LEU A 178 -3.05 -0.19 -16.82
CA LEU A 178 -2.60 -0.20 -15.43
C LEU A 178 -1.88 1.09 -15.06
N THR A 179 -2.13 1.57 -13.84
CA THR A 179 -1.40 2.70 -13.26
C THR A 179 -1.09 2.39 -11.80
N VAL A 180 0.18 2.48 -11.42
CA VAL A 180 0.63 2.35 -10.04
C VAL A 180 0.90 3.73 -9.48
N ASN A 181 0.42 4.01 -8.27
CA ASN A 181 0.66 5.27 -7.58
C ASN A 181 1.21 5.03 -6.18
N PHE A 182 2.20 5.79 -5.78
CA PHE A 182 2.53 5.96 -4.37
C PHE A 182 1.49 6.88 -3.71
N SER A 183 0.97 6.52 -2.56
CA SER A 183 -0.10 7.26 -1.88
C SER A 183 0.35 8.61 -1.27
N GLY A 184 1.66 8.89 -1.26
CA GLY A 184 2.25 10.03 -0.55
C GLY A 184 2.41 9.80 0.96
N HIS A 185 2.11 8.59 1.46
CA HIS A 185 2.24 8.26 2.89
C HIS A 185 2.75 6.82 3.08
N ARG A 186 1.88 5.84 3.27
CA ARG A 186 2.23 4.47 3.73
C ARG A 186 1.87 3.38 2.74
N GLY A 187 1.44 3.71 1.56
CA GLY A 187 0.92 2.68 0.68
C GLY A 187 1.00 3.01 -0.78
N TYR A 188 0.42 2.12 -1.55
CA TYR A 188 0.37 2.20 -3.00
C TYR A 188 -1.06 1.93 -3.48
N HIS A 189 -1.46 2.62 -4.52
CA HIS A 189 -2.72 2.34 -5.21
C HIS A 189 -2.43 1.78 -6.59
N VAL A 190 -3.14 0.73 -6.95
CA VAL A 190 -3.09 0.16 -8.30
C VAL A 190 -4.45 0.37 -8.96
N HIS A 191 -4.45 1.04 -10.10
CA HIS A 191 -5.65 1.35 -10.86
C HIS A 191 -5.67 0.52 -12.15
N VAL A 192 -6.79 -0.15 -12.41
CA VAL A 192 -7.07 -0.77 -13.72
C VAL A 192 -8.15 0.05 -14.42
N LYS A 193 -7.77 0.70 -15.52
CA LYS A 193 -8.62 1.59 -16.33
C LYS A 193 -8.96 0.90 -17.65
N SER A 194 -9.90 -0.04 -17.61
CA SER A 194 -10.31 -0.80 -18.78
C SER A 194 -11.83 -0.80 -18.91
N PRO A 195 -12.38 -0.71 -20.14
CA PRO A 195 -13.81 -0.92 -20.37
C PRO A 195 -14.33 -2.25 -19.83
N LYS A 196 -13.49 -3.29 -19.79
CA LYS A 196 -13.82 -4.63 -19.30
C LYS A 196 -14.18 -4.64 -17.82
N VAL A 197 -13.55 -3.79 -17.00
CA VAL A 197 -13.77 -3.74 -15.55
C VAL A 197 -14.74 -2.64 -15.10
N ARG A 198 -15.04 -1.70 -15.99
CA ARG A 198 -15.82 -0.48 -15.67
C ARG A 198 -17.22 -0.79 -15.12
N GLN A 199 -17.87 -1.85 -15.61
CA GLN A 199 -19.22 -2.24 -15.23
C GLN A 199 -19.25 -3.36 -14.19
N LEU A 200 -18.10 -3.79 -13.66
CA LEU A 200 -18.07 -4.81 -12.62
C LEU A 200 -18.75 -4.31 -11.34
N GLY A 201 -19.80 -5.01 -10.94
CA GLY A 201 -20.47 -4.77 -9.67
C GLY A 201 -19.66 -5.27 -8.46
N GLN A 202 -20.18 -4.99 -7.27
CA GLN A 202 -19.51 -5.30 -6.01
C GLN A 202 -19.16 -6.79 -5.85
N VAL A 203 -20.04 -7.69 -6.27
CA VAL A 203 -19.83 -9.14 -6.16
C VAL A 203 -18.64 -9.59 -7.02
N ALA A 204 -18.61 -9.19 -8.30
CA ALA A 204 -17.51 -9.55 -9.19
C ALA A 204 -16.17 -8.98 -8.72
N ARG A 205 -16.17 -7.76 -8.16
CA ARG A 205 -14.97 -7.16 -7.54
C ARG A 205 -14.52 -7.95 -6.32
N ARG A 206 -15.46 -8.47 -5.52
CA ARG A 206 -15.14 -9.32 -4.37
C ARG A 206 -14.50 -10.63 -4.81
N GLU A 207 -14.99 -11.26 -5.86
CA GLU A 207 -14.39 -12.48 -6.40
C GLU A 207 -12.94 -12.24 -6.89
N MET A 208 -12.68 -11.08 -7.52
CA MET A 208 -11.31 -10.70 -7.89
C MET A 208 -10.40 -10.51 -6.67
N VAL A 209 -10.90 -9.85 -5.62
CA VAL A 209 -10.19 -9.68 -4.36
C VAL A 209 -9.85 -11.04 -3.73
N ASP A 210 -10.84 -11.94 -3.63
CA ASP A 210 -10.65 -13.27 -3.06
C ASP A 210 -9.61 -14.07 -3.87
N TYR A 211 -9.62 -13.95 -5.21
CA TYR A 211 -8.60 -14.54 -6.07
C TYR A 211 -7.21 -13.96 -5.78
N ILE A 212 -7.05 -12.64 -5.72
CA ILE A 212 -5.77 -11.96 -5.50
C ILE A 212 -5.17 -12.31 -4.14
N MET A 213 -6.02 -12.38 -3.11
CA MET A 213 -5.63 -12.75 -1.76
C MET A 213 -5.43 -14.26 -1.55
N GLY A 214 -5.68 -15.08 -2.57
CA GLY A 214 -5.57 -16.54 -2.48
C GLY A 214 -6.59 -17.18 -1.55
N ILE A 215 -7.74 -16.54 -1.34
CA ILE A 215 -8.79 -17.07 -0.47
C ILE A 215 -9.45 -18.29 -1.12
N GLY A 216 -9.53 -19.40 -0.38
CA GLY A 216 -10.13 -20.65 -0.87
C GLY A 216 -9.20 -21.49 -1.76
N ILE A 217 -7.92 -21.13 -1.88
CA ILE A 217 -6.94 -21.94 -2.62
C ILE A 217 -6.55 -23.17 -1.79
N GLU A 218 -7.05 -24.33 -2.20
CA GLU A 218 -6.77 -25.60 -1.55
C GLU A 218 -5.82 -26.47 -2.39
N ALA A 219 -4.89 -27.16 -1.71
CA ALA A 219 -3.88 -28.03 -2.30
C ALA A 219 -4.45 -29.10 -3.26
N GLN A 220 -5.59 -29.64 -2.89
CA GLN A 220 -6.24 -30.70 -3.67
C GLN A 220 -6.67 -30.24 -5.07
N TYR A 221 -6.98 -28.97 -5.27
CA TYR A 221 -7.38 -28.40 -6.57
C TYR A 221 -6.19 -27.92 -7.39
N GLN A 222 -4.99 -27.90 -6.81
CA GLN A 222 -3.77 -27.47 -7.51
C GLN A 222 -3.02 -28.61 -8.24
N GLY A 223 -3.66 -29.77 -8.42
CA GLY A 223 -3.10 -30.89 -9.19
C GLY A 223 -2.19 -31.84 -8.42
N TYR A 224 -2.11 -31.69 -7.09
CA TYR A 224 -1.31 -32.56 -6.18
C TYR A 224 -2.11 -33.74 -5.61
N THR A 225 -3.22 -34.12 -6.21
CA THR A 225 -3.99 -35.28 -5.78
C THR A 225 -3.52 -36.55 -6.47
N SER A 226 -3.71 -37.71 -5.84
CA SER A 226 -3.39 -39.02 -6.39
C SER A 226 -4.23 -39.43 -7.62
N ARG A 227 -5.25 -38.67 -7.94
CA ARG A 227 -6.10 -38.85 -9.13
C ARG A 227 -5.69 -37.87 -10.22
N ASN A 228 -5.30 -38.40 -11.38
CA ASN A 228 -4.97 -37.61 -12.58
C ASN A 228 -6.13 -36.73 -13.02
N ILE A 229 -6.13 -35.46 -12.64
CA ILE A 229 -7.03 -34.47 -13.20
C ILE A 229 -6.23 -33.63 -14.18
N GLY A 230 -6.40 -33.87 -15.48
CA GLY A 230 -5.96 -33.03 -16.57
C GLY A 230 -4.44 -32.94 -16.79
N GLY A 231 -3.92 -33.68 -17.72
CA GLY A 231 -2.50 -33.77 -18.06
C GLY A 231 -1.90 -32.56 -18.78
N GLY A 232 -1.68 -31.44 -18.07
CA GLY A 232 -0.86 -30.34 -18.55
C GLY A 232 0.32 -30.08 -17.61
N SER A 233 1.44 -29.55 -18.12
CA SER A 233 2.49 -29.04 -17.26
C SER A 233 1.89 -27.98 -16.34
N ALA A 234 2.15 -28.04 -15.03
CA ALA A 234 1.69 -27.05 -14.09
C ALA A 234 2.15 -25.63 -14.45
N PHE A 235 3.31 -25.50 -15.10
CA PHE A 235 3.86 -24.25 -15.60
C PHE A 235 3.14 -23.65 -16.81
N ALA A 236 2.36 -24.45 -17.53
CA ALA A 236 1.66 -23.99 -18.74
C ALA A 236 0.17 -23.71 -18.52
N SER A 237 -0.33 -23.92 -17.29
CA SER A 237 -1.77 -23.79 -17.01
C SER A 237 -2.23 -22.39 -16.61
N GLY A 238 -1.31 -21.50 -16.23
CA GLY A 238 -1.63 -20.16 -15.73
C GLY A 238 -2.27 -20.17 -14.34
N GLY A 239 -2.57 -19.01 -13.82
CA GLY A 239 -3.29 -18.80 -12.57
C GLY A 239 -2.64 -19.43 -11.35
N TRP A 240 -3.42 -19.66 -10.31
CA TRP A 240 -2.94 -20.16 -9.01
C TRP A 240 -2.20 -21.48 -9.08
N ARG A 241 -2.50 -22.34 -10.04
CA ARG A 241 -1.76 -23.59 -10.20
C ARG A 241 -0.30 -23.34 -10.53
N THR A 242 -0.03 -22.45 -11.49
CA THR A 242 1.34 -22.07 -11.88
C THR A 242 2.05 -21.32 -10.76
N ARG A 243 1.36 -20.37 -10.12
CA ARG A 243 1.90 -19.59 -9.01
C ARG A 243 2.31 -20.47 -7.83
N THR A 244 1.45 -21.41 -7.46
CA THR A 244 1.71 -22.32 -6.33
C THR A 244 2.90 -23.24 -6.60
N VAL A 245 3.04 -23.75 -7.82
CA VAL A 245 4.19 -24.60 -8.19
C VAL A 245 5.48 -23.80 -8.18
N LYS A 246 5.48 -22.59 -8.74
CA LYS A 246 6.64 -21.69 -8.73
C LYS A 246 7.04 -21.35 -7.30
N ALA A 247 6.08 -20.93 -6.48
CA ALA A 247 6.35 -20.59 -5.08
C ALA A 247 6.87 -21.77 -4.25
N LEU A 248 6.34 -22.98 -4.47
CA LEU A 248 6.87 -24.21 -3.84
C LEU A 248 8.29 -24.48 -4.29
N TYR A 249 8.59 -24.32 -5.57
CA TYR A 249 9.92 -24.49 -6.13
C TYR A 249 10.89 -23.51 -5.47
N ASP A 250 10.58 -22.21 -5.48
CA ASP A 250 11.42 -21.17 -4.91
C ASP A 250 11.63 -21.39 -3.39
N TYR A 251 10.56 -21.67 -2.65
CA TYR A 251 10.61 -21.94 -1.21
C TYR A 251 11.47 -23.17 -0.88
N LEU A 252 11.24 -24.29 -1.57
CA LEU A 252 11.98 -25.53 -1.30
C LEU A 252 13.44 -25.44 -1.76
N SER A 253 13.75 -24.67 -2.80
CA SER A 253 15.14 -24.47 -3.26
C SER A 253 15.99 -23.76 -2.19
N GLY A 254 15.42 -22.77 -1.50
CA GLY A 254 16.07 -21.98 -0.45
C GLY A 254 15.82 -22.46 0.99
N MET A 255 14.96 -23.46 1.18
CA MET A 255 14.50 -23.89 2.51
C MET A 255 15.65 -24.34 3.43
N THR A 256 15.67 -23.78 4.63
CA THR A 256 16.64 -24.08 5.69
C THR A 256 16.04 -24.92 6.82
N VAL A 257 16.89 -25.34 7.76
CA VAL A 257 16.44 -26.03 8.99
C VAL A 257 15.56 -25.11 9.85
N VAL A 258 15.81 -23.80 9.80
CA VAL A 258 15.02 -22.82 10.56
C VAL A 258 13.58 -22.79 10.00
N ASP A 259 13.43 -22.74 8.68
CA ASP A 259 12.12 -22.74 8.00
C ASP A 259 11.36 -24.05 8.28
N ALA A 260 12.05 -25.18 8.22
CA ALA A 260 11.46 -26.48 8.54
C ALA A 260 10.90 -26.55 9.97
N LYS A 261 11.65 -26.00 10.94
CA LYS A 261 11.20 -25.92 12.34
C LYS A 261 10.03 -24.94 12.52
N ALA A 262 10.05 -23.80 11.84
CA ALA A 262 8.93 -22.84 11.85
C ALA A 262 7.63 -23.49 11.34
N LEU A 263 7.72 -24.34 10.31
CA LEU A 263 6.61 -25.17 9.82
C LEU A 263 6.26 -26.36 10.71
N ARG A 264 6.97 -26.55 11.82
CA ARG A 264 6.82 -27.71 12.72
C ARG A 264 6.90 -29.03 11.95
N LEU A 265 7.90 -29.15 11.06
CA LEU A 265 8.19 -30.41 10.39
C LEU A 265 9.06 -31.28 11.30
N GLN A 266 8.79 -32.60 11.30
CA GLN A 266 9.58 -33.57 12.02
C GLN A 266 10.99 -33.69 11.40
N LYS A 267 12.02 -33.91 12.21
CA LYS A 267 13.42 -34.03 11.77
C LYS A 267 13.61 -35.01 10.61
N PRO A 268 13.11 -36.26 10.65
CA PRO A 268 13.25 -37.19 9.53
C PRO A 268 12.60 -36.69 8.22
N THR A 269 11.53 -35.88 8.33
CA THR A 269 10.82 -35.35 7.16
C THR A 269 11.65 -34.31 6.44
N TYR A 270 12.19 -33.32 7.17
CA TYR A 270 12.96 -32.28 6.49
C TYR A 270 14.35 -32.75 6.07
N GLU A 271 15.00 -33.67 6.80
CA GLU A 271 16.24 -34.29 6.36
C GLU A 271 16.05 -35.02 5.04
N LYS A 272 15.02 -35.86 4.94
CA LYS A 272 14.66 -36.53 3.67
C LYS A 272 14.41 -35.56 2.52
N LEU A 273 13.73 -34.41 2.79
CA LEU A 273 13.52 -33.37 1.81
C LEU A 273 14.83 -32.72 1.35
N PHE A 274 15.76 -32.46 2.27
CA PHE A 274 17.04 -31.84 1.95
C PHE A 274 17.97 -32.78 1.18
N GLU A 275 18.02 -34.06 1.59
CA GLU A 275 18.80 -35.11 0.90
C GLU A 275 18.32 -35.32 -0.56
N ASN A 276 17.01 -35.16 -0.82
CA ASN A 276 16.41 -35.41 -2.12
C ASN A 276 15.87 -34.13 -2.78
N ARG A 277 16.42 -32.96 -2.41
CA ARG A 277 15.90 -31.67 -2.85
C ARG A 277 15.76 -31.56 -4.36
N ASP A 278 16.79 -31.92 -5.10
CA ASP A 278 16.80 -31.83 -6.57
C ASP A 278 15.73 -32.70 -7.23
N ASP A 279 15.49 -33.89 -6.70
CA ASP A 279 14.44 -34.78 -7.19
C ASP A 279 13.05 -34.24 -6.88
N VAL A 280 12.85 -33.67 -5.70
CA VAL A 280 11.59 -33.01 -5.32
C VAL A 280 11.33 -31.81 -6.23
N LEU A 281 12.33 -30.98 -6.50
CA LEU A 281 12.22 -29.82 -7.41
C LEU A 281 11.90 -30.25 -8.84
N LYS A 282 12.55 -31.29 -9.36
CA LYS A 282 12.22 -31.88 -10.67
C LYS A 282 10.78 -32.39 -10.74
N LEU A 283 10.30 -33.03 -9.67
CA LEU A 283 8.93 -33.55 -9.60
C LEU A 283 7.87 -32.43 -9.58
N LEU A 284 8.16 -31.30 -8.94
CA LEU A 284 7.27 -30.13 -9.00
C LEU A 284 7.07 -29.63 -10.44
N MET A 285 8.13 -29.71 -11.25
CA MET A 285 8.12 -29.32 -12.65
C MET A 285 7.49 -30.38 -13.57
N ALA A 286 7.31 -31.59 -13.08
CA ALA A 286 6.82 -32.71 -13.87
C ALA A 286 5.33 -32.59 -14.20
N ARG A 287 4.93 -33.30 -15.25
CA ARG A 287 3.53 -33.34 -15.71
C ARG A 287 2.58 -33.99 -14.67
N HIS A 288 3.12 -34.87 -13.83
CA HIS A 288 2.40 -35.61 -12.79
C HIS A 288 3.12 -35.50 -11.45
N PRO A 289 2.89 -34.41 -10.69
CA PRO A 289 3.60 -34.13 -9.45
C PRO A 289 3.21 -35.07 -8.29
N SER A 290 2.24 -35.99 -8.46
CA SER A 290 1.82 -36.94 -7.43
C SER A 290 2.96 -37.83 -6.88
N SER A 291 4.04 -38.03 -7.66
CA SER A 291 5.22 -38.75 -7.20
C SER A 291 5.96 -38.06 -6.05
N ILE A 292 5.66 -36.78 -5.76
CA ILE A 292 6.21 -36.02 -4.63
C ILE A 292 5.88 -36.68 -3.28
N TYR A 293 4.78 -37.46 -3.22
CA TYR A 293 4.41 -38.20 -2.01
C TYR A 293 5.40 -39.31 -1.61
N ARG A 294 6.39 -39.65 -2.45
CA ARG A 294 7.52 -40.48 -2.08
C ARG A 294 8.44 -39.81 -1.07
N TYR A 295 8.48 -38.47 -1.07
CA TYR A 295 9.41 -37.67 -0.27
C TYR A 295 8.74 -36.98 0.91
N MET A 296 7.43 -36.73 0.84
CA MET A 296 6.69 -36.05 1.89
C MET A 296 5.25 -36.56 2.02
N SER A 297 4.68 -36.43 3.19
CA SER A 297 3.27 -36.75 3.45
C SER A 297 2.35 -35.65 2.85
N LYS A 298 1.06 -36.01 2.64
CA LYS A 298 0.04 -35.03 2.24
C LYS A 298 -0.01 -33.84 3.20
N LYS A 299 0.04 -34.08 4.52
CA LYS A 299 0.04 -33.05 5.56
C LYS A 299 1.27 -32.12 5.48
N THR A 300 2.43 -32.65 5.11
CA THR A 300 3.64 -31.86 4.89
C THR A 300 3.46 -30.96 3.67
N LEU A 301 2.97 -31.51 2.56
CA LEU A 301 2.71 -30.73 1.35
C LEU A 301 1.68 -29.62 1.59
N GLU A 302 0.60 -29.88 2.34
CA GLU A 302 -0.39 -28.87 2.70
C GLU A 302 0.23 -27.70 3.48
N LYS A 303 1.12 -27.96 4.43
CA LYS A 303 1.85 -26.91 5.15
C LYS A 303 2.72 -26.06 4.22
N LEU A 304 3.45 -26.70 3.31
CA LEU A 304 4.28 -26.02 2.32
C LEU A 304 3.44 -25.18 1.36
N LEU A 305 2.27 -25.71 0.94
CA LEU A 305 1.34 -24.99 0.07
C LEU A 305 0.75 -23.74 0.72
N VAL A 306 0.43 -23.79 2.01
CA VAL A 306 -0.04 -22.60 2.75
C VAL A 306 1.00 -21.47 2.67
N VAL A 307 2.27 -21.79 2.88
CA VAL A 307 3.35 -20.79 2.77
C VAL A 307 3.50 -20.29 1.33
N ALA A 308 3.46 -21.22 0.36
CA ALA A 308 3.57 -20.88 -1.06
C ALA A 308 2.43 -19.95 -1.51
N VAL A 309 1.18 -20.26 -1.15
CA VAL A 309 0.02 -19.40 -1.46
C VAL A 309 0.18 -18.03 -0.81
N LYS A 310 0.52 -17.98 0.48
CA LYS A 310 0.74 -16.71 1.18
C LYS A 310 1.88 -15.88 0.55
N GLY A 311 2.94 -16.53 0.08
CA GLY A 311 4.05 -15.85 -0.60
C GLY A 311 3.68 -15.23 -1.94
N GLN A 312 2.67 -15.75 -2.63
CA GLN A 312 2.20 -15.27 -3.95
C GLN A 312 0.96 -14.38 -3.87
N ALA A 313 0.14 -14.54 -2.85
CA ALA A 313 -1.01 -13.67 -2.60
C ALA A 313 -0.55 -12.25 -2.30
N SER A 314 -1.35 -11.27 -2.71
CA SER A 314 -1.15 -9.87 -2.32
C SER A 314 -2.14 -9.47 -1.23
N GLU A 315 -1.64 -8.85 -0.17
CA GLU A 315 -2.46 -8.27 0.89
C GLU A 315 -2.99 -6.90 0.44
N ILE A 316 -4.31 -6.81 0.22
CA ILE A 316 -4.98 -5.60 -0.26
C ILE A 316 -6.15 -5.21 0.66
N ASP A 317 -6.49 -3.91 0.72
CA ASP A 317 -7.72 -3.46 1.38
C ASP A 317 -8.95 -3.85 0.55
N THR A 318 -9.68 -4.84 1.04
CA THR A 318 -10.86 -5.38 0.37
C THR A 318 -12.00 -4.39 0.25
N VAL A 319 -12.12 -3.46 1.21
CA VAL A 319 -13.19 -2.46 1.27
C VAL A 319 -13.02 -1.45 0.15
N VAL A 320 -11.79 -1.01 -0.11
CA VAL A 320 -11.50 -0.05 -1.17
C VAL A 320 -11.88 -0.60 -2.54
N THR A 321 -11.51 -1.84 -2.84
CA THR A 321 -11.76 -2.44 -4.16
C THR A 321 -13.24 -2.70 -4.41
N THR A 322 -13.99 -3.08 -3.37
CA THR A 322 -15.43 -3.38 -3.49
C THR A 322 -16.32 -2.14 -3.45
N ASP A 323 -15.84 -0.99 -2.99
CA ASP A 323 -16.58 0.26 -2.95
C ASP A 323 -16.59 0.94 -4.33
N LEU A 324 -17.73 0.85 -5.02
CA LEU A 324 -17.94 1.44 -6.35
C LEU A 324 -17.92 2.98 -6.37
N LYS A 325 -18.02 3.62 -5.21
CA LYS A 325 -18.14 5.09 -5.06
C LYS A 325 -16.93 5.70 -4.36
N ARG A 326 -15.82 4.95 -4.28
CA ARG A 326 -14.62 5.34 -3.56
C ARG A 326 -14.01 6.62 -4.11
N LEU A 327 -13.64 7.52 -3.23
CA LEU A 327 -12.70 8.59 -3.51
C LEU A 327 -11.28 8.07 -3.25
N ILE A 328 -10.42 8.25 -4.23
CA ILE A 328 -9.00 7.86 -4.18
C ILE A 328 -8.13 9.12 -4.26
N ARG A 329 -6.89 9.03 -3.76
CA ARG A 329 -5.96 10.16 -3.77
C ARG A 329 -5.73 10.71 -5.17
N LEU A 330 -5.79 12.02 -5.30
CA LEU A 330 -5.40 12.71 -6.53
C LEU A 330 -3.89 12.59 -6.70
N HIS A 331 -3.44 11.94 -7.77
CA HIS A 331 -2.03 11.83 -8.07
C HIS A 331 -1.43 13.18 -8.48
N ASP A 332 -0.14 13.33 -8.25
CA ASP A 332 0.66 14.54 -8.40
C ASP A 332 0.23 15.69 -7.44
N ALA A 333 -0.59 15.38 -6.42
CA ALA A 333 -0.97 16.31 -5.36
C ALA A 333 -0.20 16.02 -4.06
N LEU A 334 -0.10 17.03 -3.19
CA LEU A 334 0.54 16.89 -1.89
C LEU A 334 -0.32 16.10 -0.90
N HIS A 335 0.35 15.34 -0.03
CA HIS A 335 -0.27 14.59 1.04
C HIS A 335 -0.11 15.29 2.39
N GLY A 336 -1.20 15.67 3.05
CA GLY A 336 -1.20 16.52 4.24
C GLY A 336 -0.64 15.91 5.53
N LYS A 337 -0.32 14.60 5.55
CA LYS A 337 0.37 13.97 6.69
C LYS A 337 1.89 13.90 6.52
N THR A 338 2.42 14.20 5.35
CA THR A 338 3.84 14.04 5.04
C THR A 338 4.44 15.24 4.31
N GLY A 339 3.63 15.99 3.56
CA GLY A 339 4.12 16.95 2.58
C GLY A 339 4.70 16.30 1.31
N TRP A 340 4.61 14.98 1.17
CA TRP A 340 5.08 14.26 -0.01
C TRP A 340 4.04 14.25 -1.12
N LEU A 341 4.49 13.96 -2.33
CA LEU A 341 3.61 13.83 -3.49
C LEU A 341 2.93 12.46 -3.51
N THR A 342 1.68 12.44 -3.88
CA THR A 342 1.03 11.24 -4.41
C THR A 342 1.51 11.07 -5.84
N GLN A 343 2.38 10.11 -6.11
CA GLN A 343 3.12 10.08 -7.37
C GLN A 343 2.77 8.85 -8.21
N VAL A 344 2.53 9.08 -9.51
CA VAL A 344 2.42 8.00 -10.50
C VAL A 344 3.80 7.38 -10.71
N ILE A 345 3.87 6.06 -10.62
CA ILE A 345 5.08 5.27 -10.83
C ILE A 345 4.89 4.47 -12.12
N PRO A 346 5.74 4.63 -13.13
CA PRO A 346 5.76 3.70 -14.27
C PRO A 346 5.96 2.26 -13.77
N GLU A 347 5.20 1.32 -14.31
CA GLU A 347 5.21 -0.08 -13.82
C GLU A 347 6.60 -0.68 -13.89
N ASP A 348 7.32 -0.45 -14.98
CA ASP A 348 8.70 -0.90 -15.20
C ASP A 348 9.72 -0.26 -14.25
N ARG A 349 9.36 0.82 -13.55
CA ARG A 349 10.20 1.52 -12.56
C ARG A 349 9.79 1.28 -11.11
N LEU A 350 8.76 0.48 -10.86
CA LEU A 350 8.29 0.21 -9.49
C LEU A 350 9.41 -0.36 -8.59
N GLY A 351 10.24 -1.25 -9.12
CA GLY A 351 11.37 -1.84 -8.40
C GLY A 351 12.41 -0.80 -7.94
N GLU A 352 12.67 0.22 -8.77
CA GLU A 352 13.67 1.27 -8.54
C GLU A 352 13.13 2.44 -7.70
N TYR A 353 11.80 2.59 -7.59
CA TYR A 353 11.18 3.71 -6.91
C TYR A 353 11.62 3.83 -5.45
N ASN A 354 12.11 5.00 -5.06
CA ASN A 354 12.54 5.31 -3.70
C ASN A 354 11.56 6.30 -3.04
N PRO A 355 10.67 5.85 -2.14
CA PRO A 355 9.67 6.73 -1.51
C PRO A 355 10.26 7.77 -0.54
N PHE A 356 11.55 7.66 -0.18
CA PHE A 356 12.28 8.66 0.63
C PHE A 356 13.03 9.69 -0.20
N GLU A 357 12.92 9.62 -1.52
CA GLU A 357 13.63 10.51 -2.46
C GLU A 357 12.65 11.08 -3.50
N ASP A 358 11.98 10.19 -4.25
CA ASP A 358 11.23 10.55 -5.45
C ASP A 358 10.04 11.49 -5.17
N PRO A 359 9.19 11.28 -4.12
CA PRO A 359 8.00 12.09 -3.88
C PRO A 359 8.26 13.37 -3.08
N ILE A 360 9.53 13.72 -2.80
CA ILE A 360 9.85 14.88 -1.96
C ILE A 360 9.62 16.19 -2.72
N ALA A 361 8.68 17.00 -2.22
CA ALA A 361 8.25 18.23 -2.88
C ALA A 361 9.05 19.48 -2.45
N PHE A 362 9.52 19.55 -1.20
CA PHE A 362 10.11 20.74 -0.59
C PHE A 362 11.62 20.58 -0.43
N ARG A 363 12.34 20.55 -1.55
CA ARG A 363 13.78 20.24 -1.58
C ARG A 363 14.70 21.38 -1.17
N GLU A 364 14.19 22.62 -1.10
CA GLU A 364 14.98 23.81 -0.84
C GLU A 364 14.52 24.53 0.43
N GLY A 365 15.48 25.05 1.19
CA GLY A 365 15.25 25.82 2.41
C GLY A 365 15.36 24.98 3.66
N GLU A 366 15.33 25.70 4.79
CA GLU A 366 15.44 25.14 6.13
C GLU A 366 14.36 25.75 7.04
N VAL A 367 14.06 25.09 8.13
CA VAL A 367 13.13 25.56 9.16
C VAL A 367 13.63 25.15 10.53
N LYS A 368 13.47 26.06 11.51
CA LYS A 368 13.79 25.80 12.90
C LYS A 368 12.55 25.33 13.63
N LEU A 369 12.66 24.20 14.33
CA LEU A 369 11.55 23.56 15.04
C LEU A 369 11.94 23.23 16.47
N ASN A 370 10.94 23.30 17.36
CA ASN A 370 10.96 22.67 18.67
C ASN A 370 10.27 21.32 18.55
N ILE A 371 11.04 20.24 18.57
CA ILE A 371 10.56 18.87 18.36
C ILE A 371 10.26 18.22 19.71
N LYS A 372 9.13 17.52 19.83
CA LYS A 372 8.78 16.77 21.04
C LYS A 372 9.50 15.43 21.06
N HIS A 373 9.24 14.62 20.05
CA HIS A 373 9.85 13.32 19.87
C HIS A 373 9.68 12.85 18.43
N THR A 374 10.74 12.31 17.85
CA THR A 374 10.70 11.56 16.57
C THR A 374 11.68 10.39 16.63
N PRO A 375 11.40 9.27 15.96
CA PRO A 375 12.43 8.30 15.64
C PRO A 375 13.41 8.88 14.61
N GLU A 376 14.32 8.07 14.12
CA GLU A 376 15.11 8.40 12.93
C GLU A 376 14.20 8.58 11.72
N ILE A 377 14.45 9.64 10.96
CA ILE A 377 13.71 9.99 9.73
C ILE A 377 14.71 9.92 8.58
N GLU A 378 14.54 8.95 7.70
CA GLU A 378 15.30 8.88 6.45
C GLU A 378 14.62 9.77 5.40
N MET A 379 15.39 10.67 4.75
CA MET A 379 14.89 11.53 3.67
C MET A 379 16.04 12.09 2.84
N MET A 380 15.91 12.06 1.51
CA MET A 380 16.90 12.62 0.57
C MET A 380 18.32 12.06 0.75
N GLY A 381 18.44 10.76 1.06
CA GLY A 381 19.72 10.08 1.25
C GLY A 381 20.40 10.33 2.60
N GLU A 382 19.76 11.09 3.50
CA GLU A 382 20.28 11.41 4.82
C GLU A 382 19.31 10.90 5.93
N THR A 383 19.85 10.77 7.15
CA THR A 383 19.09 10.39 8.35
C THR A 383 19.06 11.54 9.34
N TYR A 384 17.88 11.90 9.81
CA TYR A 384 17.61 12.97 10.76
C TYR A 384 17.08 12.41 12.06
N GLY A 385 17.56 12.91 13.19
CA GLY A 385 17.17 12.44 14.53
C GLY A 385 17.91 11.16 14.96
N PRO A 386 17.39 10.39 15.92
CA PRO A 386 16.12 10.67 16.63
C PRO A 386 16.19 11.97 17.42
N TYR A 387 15.08 12.69 17.53
CA TYR A 387 14.98 13.93 18.32
C TYR A 387 14.12 13.71 19.56
N ASP A 388 14.49 14.35 20.68
CA ASP A 388 13.71 14.31 21.92
C ASP A 388 13.81 15.64 22.68
N SER A 389 12.72 16.41 22.68
CA SER A 389 12.55 17.65 23.43
C SER A 389 13.63 18.71 23.13
N GLU A 390 13.97 18.88 21.87
CA GLU A 390 15.06 19.77 21.43
C GLU A 390 14.64 20.75 20.32
N SER A 391 15.43 21.83 20.19
CA SER A 391 15.27 22.85 19.15
C SER A 391 16.34 22.64 18.08
N VAL A 392 15.91 22.35 16.84
CA VAL A 392 16.82 22.02 15.73
C VAL A 392 16.43 22.77 14.47
N THR A 393 17.41 23.02 13.62
CA THR A 393 17.20 23.48 12.24
C THR A 393 17.36 22.28 11.31
N VAL A 394 16.35 22.05 10.49
CA VAL A 394 16.31 20.92 9.56
C VAL A 394 15.89 21.38 8.16
N PRO A 395 16.22 20.60 7.10
CA PRO A 395 15.72 20.89 5.76
C PRO A 395 14.20 21.03 5.74
N LEU A 396 13.68 21.93 4.90
CA LEU A 396 12.25 22.24 4.86
C LEU A 396 11.38 21.01 4.63
N ALA A 397 11.82 20.04 3.82
CA ALA A 397 11.11 18.78 3.61
C ALA A 397 10.89 17.99 4.91
N VAL A 398 11.97 17.86 5.72
CA VAL A 398 11.93 17.18 7.02
C VAL A 398 11.07 17.97 8.01
N GLY A 399 11.19 19.29 8.01
CA GLY A 399 10.37 20.16 8.88
C GLY A 399 8.88 20.08 8.58
N ILE A 400 8.47 20.13 7.32
CA ILE A 400 7.08 19.95 6.89
C ILE A 400 6.57 18.56 7.29
N PHE A 401 7.38 17.52 7.10
CA PHE A 401 7.02 16.17 7.52
C PHE A 401 6.73 16.08 9.01
N ILE A 402 7.58 16.66 9.86
CA ILE A 402 7.43 16.70 11.32
C ILE A 402 6.18 17.52 11.73
N LEU A 403 5.98 18.70 11.12
CA LEU A 403 4.82 19.56 11.39
C LEU A 403 3.49 18.90 10.97
N CYS A 404 3.44 18.27 9.81
CA CYS A 404 2.27 17.53 9.33
C CYS A 404 1.89 16.38 10.28
N ARG A 405 2.86 15.81 10.99
CA ARG A 405 2.66 14.75 12.00
C ARG A 405 2.39 15.28 13.39
N LYS A 406 2.44 16.58 13.58
CA LYS A 406 2.28 17.26 14.88
C LYS A 406 3.31 16.83 15.93
N ALA A 407 4.48 16.36 15.49
CA ALA A 407 5.58 15.91 16.32
C ALA A 407 6.52 17.05 16.76
N GLY A 408 6.37 18.24 16.19
CA GLY A 408 7.08 19.47 16.54
C GLY A 408 6.23 20.70 16.29
N ARG A 409 6.79 21.87 16.62
CA ARG A 409 6.21 23.21 16.39
C ARG A 409 7.30 24.14 15.87
N LEU A 410 6.91 25.20 15.19
CA LEU A 410 7.83 26.29 14.84
C LEU A 410 8.51 26.84 16.10
N ALA A 411 9.81 27.17 15.98
CA ALA A 411 10.60 27.68 17.09
C ALA A 411 10.42 29.19 17.29
#